data_ff97abee2ddb717b9f14d5908ae63bb8
#
_entry.id   ff97abee2ddb717b9f14d5908ae63bb8
#
_cell.length_a   1.000
_cell.length_b   1.000
_cell.length_c   1.000
_cell.angle_alpha   90.00
_cell.angle_beta   90.00
_cell.angle_gamma   90.00
#
_symmetry.space_group_name_H-M   'P 1'
#
loop_
_entity.id
_entity.type
_entity.pdbx_description
1 polymer ?
#
loop_
_entity_poly.entity_id
_entity_poly.type
_entity_poly.pdbx_seq_one_letter_code
_entity_poly.pdbx_strand_id
1 'polypeptide(L)'
;MKITEVKLLVLEDPSSKGRGGHSITRVEGLRRIQYTHQGRPNQELRPVRQSFLEVHTDEGIVGRSDTSMTPYQADIVRYHAVGRSPWEREGLFQQFWKGTRWVYQPPGWFGAFDNCLWDILGKAAGLPVYALVGRVRPRLPAYLTGGDTDIEGYLSAIETGKEMGIGAYKFHTYKGGKADIPIYRAVRDAVGPDYELITDPVCSYDLREAIEVGRVLEELDFVWLEEPMHEQKMNQYQELCRALTISVMGTEMLMHDIDLTAQWLIQGATDRLRGNARHGTTQVLKLAHLAELHGANIELNAGGALDGLVHAHLGCCIDNTDFYEFFGATADSLRQTGAQWGLLNAPLIEEGHIAPPDGPGWGAEWDEEKFSSLIVEEH
;
A
#
# COMPACT_ATOMS: atom_id res chain seq x y z
N MET A 1 -28.25 9.15 11.21
CA MET A 1 -27.59 8.72 9.96
C MET A 1 -27.65 7.21 9.81
N LYS A 2 -28.13 6.73 8.66
CA LYS A 2 -28.19 5.31 8.28
C LYS A 2 -27.67 5.15 6.87
N ILE A 3 -27.06 4.02 6.58
CA ILE A 3 -26.66 3.63 5.23
C ILE A 3 -27.93 3.29 4.44
N THR A 4 -28.11 3.93 3.30
CA THR A 4 -29.27 3.73 2.42
C THR A 4 -28.94 2.92 1.18
N GLU A 5 -27.69 3.02 0.69
CA GLU A 5 -27.28 2.38 -0.54
C GLU A 5 -25.78 2.07 -0.53
N VAL A 6 -25.37 1.02 -1.24
CA VAL A 6 -23.96 0.68 -1.53
C VAL A 6 -23.88 0.42 -3.03
N LYS A 7 -23.01 1.15 -3.71
CA LYS A 7 -22.78 1.07 -5.17
C LYS A 7 -21.37 0.65 -5.47
N LEU A 8 -21.22 -0.29 -6.38
CA LEU A 8 -19.94 -0.60 -7.01
C LEU A 8 -19.96 0.01 -8.41
N LEU A 9 -19.09 0.99 -8.63
CA LEU A 9 -18.96 1.74 -9.87
C LEU A 9 -17.69 1.29 -10.60
N VAL A 10 -17.82 0.95 -11.89
CA VAL A 10 -16.69 0.66 -12.75
C VAL A 10 -16.50 1.82 -13.72
N LEU A 11 -15.36 2.48 -13.64
CA LEU A 11 -14.99 3.58 -14.52
C LEU A 11 -14.03 3.07 -15.60
N GLU A 12 -14.12 3.65 -16.79
CA GLU A 12 -13.23 3.37 -17.90
C GLU A 12 -12.66 4.68 -18.47
N ASP A 13 -11.34 4.77 -18.56
CA ASP A 13 -10.67 5.88 -19.23
C ASP A 13 -10.35 5.51 -20.69
N PRO A 14 -11.12 6.04 -21.67
CA PRO A 14 -10.90 5.73 -23.08
C PRO A 14 -9.60 6.34 -23.65
N SER A 15 -9.03 7.33 -22.97
CA SER A 15 -7.79 8.01 -23.41
C SER A 15 -6.54 7.24 -22.99
N SER A 16 -6.63 6.43 -21.93
CA SER A 16 -5.54 5.64 -21.37
C SER A 16 -5.68 4.17 -21.74
N LYS A 17 -4.65 3.59 -22.29
CA LYS A 17 -4.64 2.18 -22.67
C LYS A 17 -3.57 1.41 -21.91
N GLY A 18 -4.00 0.39 -21.21
CA GLY A 18 -3.13 -0.52 -20.49
C GLY A 18 -3.20 -1.96 -21.00
N ARG A 19 -2.19 -2.73 -20.68
CA ARG A 19 -2.15 -4.16 -21.03
C ARG A 19 -2.93 -5.05 -20.07
N GLY A 20 -3.51 -4.48 -19.03
CA GLY A 20 -4.32 -5.17 -18.01
C GLY A 20 -3.59 -6.33 -17.33
N GLY A 21 -3.22 -6.13 -16.06
CA GLY A 21 -2.62 -7.15 -15.20
C GLY A 21 -1.16 -7.50 -15.53
N HIS A 22 -0.61 -8.35 -14.70
CA HIS A 22 0.76 -8.84 -14.79
C HIS A 22 0.79 -10.30 -15.28
N SER A 23 1.90 -10.70 -15.93
CA SER A 23 2.20 -12.10 -16.21
C SER A 23 3.30 -12.60 -15.29
N ILE A 24 3.27 -13.90 -14.99
CA ILE A 24 4.36 -14.55 -14.29
C ILE A 24 5.39 -14.95 -15.33
N THR A 25 6.61 -14.43 -15.22
CA THR A 25 7.70 -14.73 -16.14
C THR A 25 8.85 -15.38 -15.38
N ARG A 26 9.35 -16.49 -15.93
CA ARG A 26 10.53 -17.17 -15.41
C ARG A 26 11.77 -16.30 -15.65
N VAL A 27 12.58 -16.09 -14.62
CA VAL A 27 13.85 -15.38 -14.74
C VAL A 27 14.92 -16.37 -15.21
N GLU A 28 15.55 -16.07 -16.34
CA GLU A 28 16.63 -16.88 -16.91
C GLU A 28 17.96 -16.57 -16.23
N GLY A 29 18.83 -17.59 -16.21
CA GLY A 29 20.22 -17.42 -15.70
C GLY A 29 20.38 -17.49 -14.20
N LEU A 30 19.33 -17.60 -13.42
CA LEU A 30 19.42 -17.80 -11.98
C LEU A 30 19.72 -19.25 -11.61
N ARG A 31 20.44 -19.47 -10.52
CA ARG A 31 20.79 -20.79 -9.99
C ARG A 31 19.58 -21.65 -9.67
N ARG A 32 18.46 -21.01 -9.30
CA ARG A 32 17.18 -21.64 -9.05
C ARG A 32 16.10 -21.04 -9.97
N ILE A 33 14.97 -21.71 -10.07
CA ILE A 33 13.81 -21.17 -10.78
C ILE A 33 13.26 -20.01 -9.95
N GLN A 34 13.24 -18.85 -10.56
CA GLN A 34 12.67 -17.62 -10.02
C GLN A 34 11.63 -17.06 -10.99
N TYR A 35 10.68 -16.32 -10.45
CA TYR A 35 9.62 -15.69 -11.22
C TYR A 35 9.54 -14.21 -10.87
N THR A 36 9.23 -13.40 -11.86
CA THR A 36 8.94 -11.98 -11.69
C THR A 36 7.65 -11.64 -12.43
N HIS A 37 7.06 -10.50 -12.09
CA HIS A 37 5.96 -9.97 -12.86
C HIS A 37 6.48 -9.13 -14.03
N GLN A 38 5.85 -9.26 -15.17
CA GLN A 38 6.06 -8.38 -16.32
C GLN A 38 4.70 -8.02 -16.90
N GLY A 39 4.58 -6.84 -17.47
CA GLY A 39 3.41 -6.50 -18.27
C GLY A 39 3.21 -7.55 -19.37
N ARG A 40 1.99 -7.92 -19.67
CA ARG A 40 1.67 -8.94 -20.68
C ARG A 40 2.08 -8.46 -22.08
N PRO A 41 3.21 -8.90 -22.65
CA PRO A 41 3.84 -8.24 -23.81
C PRO A 41 3.01 -8.34 -25.10
N ASN A 42 2.18 -9.34 -25.26
CA ASN A 42 1.40 -9.62 -26.49
C ASN A 42 -0.11 -9.38 -26.30
N GLN A 43 -0.53 -8.69 -25.28
CA GLN A 43 -1.95 -8.41 -25.04
C GLN A 43 -2.35 -7.11 -25.74
N GLU A 44 -3.53 -7.13 -26.38
CA GLU A 44 -4.16 -5.94 -26.92
C GLU A 44 -4.32 -4.87 -25.83
N LEU A 45 -3.94 -3.64 -26.15
CA LEU A 45 -4.15 -2.51 -25.24
C LEU A 45 -5.66 -2.25 -25.10
N ARG A 46 -6.16 -2.27 -23.89
CA ARG A 46 -7.56 -1.97 -23.56
C ARG A 46 -7.63 -0.68 -22.76
N PRO A 47 -8.76 0.04 -22.81
CA PRO A 47 -8.98 1.15 -21.88
C PRO A 47 -8.68 0.73 -20.45
N VAL A 48 -8.07 1.62 -19.69
CA VAL A 48 -7.81 1.37 -18.26
C VAL A 48 -9.12 1.46 -17.50
N ARG A 49 -9.38 0.50 -16.61
CA ARG A 49 -10.54 0.47 -15.74
C ARG A 49 -10.13 0.54 -14.29
N GLN A 50 -10.95 1.24 -13.51
CA GLN A 50 -10.84 1.33 -12.06
C GLN A 50 -12.23 1.18 -11.44
N SER A 51 -12.33 0.47 -10.33
CA SER A 51 -13.57 0.37 -9.60
C SER A 51 -13.54 1.21 -8.33
N PHE A 52 -14.70 1.77 -7.99
CA PHE A 52 -14.94 2.54 -6.77
C PHE A 52 -16.13 1.98 -6.04
N LEU A 53 -16.07 1.97 -4.72
CA LEU A 53 -17.20 1.70 -3.86
C LEU A 53 -17.73 3.02 -3.33
N GLU A 54 -19.04 3.22 -3.41
CA GLU A 54 -19.75 4.31 -2.75
C GLU A 54 -20.73 3.78 -1.73
N VAL A 55 -20.74 4.41 -0.56
CA VAL A 55 -21.70 4.16 0.51
C VAL A 55 -22.49 5.44 0.75
N HIS A 56 -23.79 5.41 0.51
CA HIS A 56 -24.68 6.54 0.65
C HIS A 56 -25.46 6.48 1.97
N THR A 57 -25.80 7.64 2.52
CA THR A 57 -26.56 7.77 3.77
C THR A 57 -27.84 8.57 3.59
N ASP A 58 -28.79 8.42 4.53
CA ASP A 58 -30.03 9.19 4.60
C ASP A 58 -29.84 10.69 4.92
N GLU A 59 -28.61 11.09 5.27
CA GLU A 59 -28.25 12.50 5.47
C GLU A 59 -27.52 13.10 4.25
N GLY A 60 -27.46 12.37 3.12
CA GLY A 60 -26.85 12.82 1.88
C GLY A 60 -25.31 12.78 1.89
N ILE A 61 -24.70 12.19 2.91
CA ILE A 61 -23.26 12.00 2.96
C ILE A 61 -22.90 10.73 2.20
N VAL A 62 -21.88 10.83 1.32
CA VAL A 62 -21.36 9.71 0.54
C VAL A 62 -19.91 9.46 0.91
N GLY A 63 -19.58 8.22 1.28
CA GLY A 63 -18.19 7.75 1.41
C GLY A 63 -17.75 7.06 0.15
N ARG A 64 -16.52 7.33 -0.30
CA ARG A 64 -15.94 6.76 -1.54
C ARG A 64 -14.60 6.13 -1.24
N SER A 65 -14.32 5.00 -1.87
CA SER A 65 -13.02 4.31 -1.79
C SER A 65 -12.69 3.63 -3.12
N ASP A 66 -11.41 3.60 -3.48
CA ASP A 66 -10.90 2.67 -4.49
C ASP A 66 -11.24 1.24 -4.07
N THR A 67 -11.51 0.36 -5.03
CA THR A 67 -11.84 -1.02 -4.71
C THR A 67 -11.47 -2.00 -5.83
N SER A 68 -11.22 -3.25 -5.42
CA SER A 68 -11.17 -4.42 -6.29
C SER A 68 -12.32 -5.41 -5.99
N MET A 69 -13.36 -4.96 -5.29
CA MET A 69 -14.53 -5.79 -4.98
C MET A 69 -15.23 -6.26 -6.24
N THR A 70 -15.72 -7.48 -6.19
CA THR A 70 -16.62 -8.03 -7.21
C THR A 70 -18.07 -7.60 -6.93
N PRO A 71 -18.98 -7.64 -7.91
CA PRO A 71 -20.41 -7.38 -7.68
C PRO A 71 -21.00 -8.27 -6.58
N TYR A 72 -20.60 -9.53 -6.49
CA TYR A 72 -21.04 -10.44 -5.43
C TYR A 72 -20.61 -9.97 -4.03
N GLN A 73 -19.37 -9.45 -3.90
CA GLN A 73 -18.90 -8.89 -2.63
C GLN A 73 -19.66 -7.62 -2.24
N ALA A 74 -19.95 -6.76 -3.23
CA ALA A 74 -20.76 -5.57 -3.01
C ALA A 74 -22.21 -5.93 -2.56
N ASP A 75 -22.79 -6.99 -3.11
CA ASP A 75 -24.10 -7.50 -2.69
C ASP A 75 -24.09 -8.00 -1.23
N ILE A 76 -23.04 -8.68 -0.81
CA ILE A 76 -22.88 -9.09 0.60
C ILE A 76 -22.83 -7.86 1.51
N VAL A 77 -22.03 -6.84 1.14
CA VAL A 77 -21.95 -5.59 1.91
C VAL A 77 -23.33 -4.93 1.99
N ARG A 78 -24.00 -4.78 0.86
CA ARG A 78 -25.34 -4.16 0.77
C ARG A 78 -26.34 -4.86 1.68
N TYR A 79 -26.39 -6.19 1.62
CA TYR A 79 -27.34 -6.98 2.42
C TYR A 79 -27.14 -6.77 3.93
N HIS A 80 -25.91 -6.61 4.40
CA HIS A 80 -25.62 -6.53 5.82
C HIS A 80 -25.50 -5.10 6.35
N ALA A 81 -25.21 -4.11 5.49
CA ALA A 81 -24.92 -2.74 5.89
C ALA A 81 -26.09 -1.78 5.71
N VAL A 82 -26.96 -1.97 4.70
CA VAL A 82 -28.11 -1.09 4.48
C VAL A 82 -29.06 -1.11 5.68
N GLY A 83 -29.46 0.08 6.12
CA GLY A 83 -30.25 0.30 7.33
C GLY A 83 -29.45 0.42 8.63
N ARG A 84 -28.15 0.06 8.61
CA ARG A 84 -27.25 0.20 9.75
C ARG A 84 -26.66 1.62 9.83
N SER A 85 -26.19 1.98 11.00
CA SER A 85 -25.51 3.25 11.19
C SER A 85 -24.01 3.14 10.83
N PRO A 86 -23.43 4.08 10.05
CA PRO A 86 -21.98 4.14 9.86
C PRO A 86 -21.20 4.29 11.16
N TRP A 87 -21.80 4.85 12.22
CA TRP A 87 -21.21 4.95 13.55
C TRP A 87 -20.98 3.59 14.22
N GLU A 88 -21.63 2.52 13.74
CA GLU A 88 -21.38 1.15 14.18
C GLU A 88 -20.17 0.51 13.48
N ARG A 89 -19.24 1.32 12.97
CA ARG A 89 -18.10 0.90 12.15
C ARG A 89 -17.36 -0.31 12.73
N GLU A 90 -16.98 -0.28 14.02
CA GLU A 90 -16.27 -1.41 14.65
C GLU A 90 -17.15 -2.67 14.68
N GLY A 91 -18.44 -2.52 14.97
CA GLY A 91 -19.39 -3.66 14.94
C GLY A 91 -19.54 -4.26 13.54
N LEU A 92 -19.59 -3.42 12.51
CA LEU A 92 -19.63 -3.85 11.11
C LEU A 92 -18.31 -4.54 10.71
N PHE A 93 -17.16 -3.97 11.09
CA PHE A 93 -15.85 -4.60 10.88
C PHE A 93 -15.81 -6.00 11.48
N GLN A 94 -16.19 -6.16 12.75
CA GLN A 94 -16.20 -7.45 13.43
C GLN A 94 -17.18 -8.45 12.78
N GLN A 95 -18.33 -7.97 12.33
CA GLN A 95 -19.32 -8.80 11.63
C GLN A 95 -18.74 -9.34 10.32
N PHE A 96 -18.16 -8.49 9.48
CA PHE A 96 -17.57 -8.92 8.20
C PHE A 96 -16.32 -9.77 8.41
N TRP A 97 -15.47 -9.41 9.37
CA TRP A 97 -14.28 -10.20 9.70
C TRP A 97 -14.65 -11.62 10.13
N LYS A 98 -15.51 -11.78 11.13
CA LYS A 98 -15.96 -13.10 11.61
C LYS A 98 -16.85 -13.82 10.58
N GLY A 99 -17.56 -13.08 9.77
CA GLY A 99 -18.42 -13.59 8.70
C GLY A 99 -17.68 -14.09 7.47
N THR A 100 -16.42 -13.70 7.29
CA THR A 100 -15.59 -14.02 6.11
C THR A 100 -15.61 -15.51 5.77
N ARG A 101 -15.51 -16.40 6.77
CA ARG A 101 -15.58 -17.85 6.58
C ARG A 101 -16.92 -18.32 6.01
N TRP A 102 -18.02 -17.71 6.43
CA TRP A 102 -19.38 -18.10 6.03
C TRP A 102 -19.76 -17.64 4.62
N VAL A 103 -19.18 -16.54 4.16
CA VAL A 103 -19.38 -16.05 2.81
C VAL A 103 -18.29 -16.50 1.83
N TYR A 104 -17.33 -17.32 2.30
CA TYR A 104 -16.22 -17.89 1.52
C TYR A 104 -15.40 -16.80 0.77
N GLN A 105 -15.14 -15.69 1.46
CA GLN A 105 -14.27 -14.63 0.94
C GLN A 105 -12.88 -14.70 1.60
N PRO A 106 -11.83 -14.16 0.96
CA PRO A 106 -10.53 -14.00 1.60
C PRO A 106 -10.63 -12.99 2.77
N PRO A 107 -9.79 -13.10 3.80
CA PRO A 107 -9.69 -12.07 4.83
C PRO A 107 -9.47 -10.67 4.24
N GLY A 108 -9.94 -9.60 4.88
CA GLY A 108 -9.74 -8.22 4.43
C GLY A 108 -10.49 -7.79 3.16
N TRP A 109 -11.35 -8.66 2.59
CA TRP A 109 -12.08 -8.40 1.34
C TRP A 109 -12.98 -7.17 1.37
N PHE A 110 -13.40 -6.73 2.54
CA PHE A 110 -14.32 -5.61 2.76
C PHE A 110 -13.61 -4.27 3.10
N GLY A 111 -12.30 -4.18 2.87
CA GLY A 111 -11.50 -3.01 3.24
C GLY A 111 -12.00 -1.70 2.64
N ALA A 112 -12.42 -1.70 1.38
CA ALA A 112 -12.99 -0.52 0.74
C ALA A 112 -14.27 -0.03 1.45
N PHE A 113 -15.11 -0.94 1.94
CA PHE A 113 -16.29 -0.57 2.72
C PHE A 113 -15.89 0.09 4.05
N ASP A 114 -14.89 -0.45 4.75
CA ASP A 114 -14.36 0.16 5.97
C ASP A 114 -13.83 1.58 5.71
N ASN A 115 -13.11 1.80 4.61
CA ASN A 115 -12.62 3.12 4.21
C ASN A 115 -13.76 4.10 3.89
N CYS A 116 -14.84 3.64 3.24
CA CYS A 116 -16.03 4.46 3.02
C CYS A 116 -16.67 4.88 4.34
N LEU A 117 -16.72 4.00 5.35
CA LEU A 117 -17.24 4.36 6.68
C LEU A 117 -16.39 5.43 7.35
N TRP A 118 -15.07 5.34 7.30
CA TRP A 118 -14.17 6.36 7.82
C TRP A 118 -14.37 7.71 7.12
N ASP A 119 -14.55 7.72 5.79
CA ASP A 119 -14.84 8.91 5.01
C ASP A 119 -16.15 9.57 5.45
N ILE A 120 -17.23 8.76 5.58
CA ILE A 120 -18.54 9.21 6.08
C ILE A 120 -18.41 9.83 7.47
N LEU A 121 -17.70 9.16 8.39
CA LEU A 121 -17.56 9.66 9.75
C LEU A 121 -16.82 11.00 9.81
N GLY A 122 -15.76 11.16 9.02
CA GLY A 122 -15.05 12.42 8.90
C GLY A 122 -15.96 13.52 8.33
N LYS A 123 -16.66 13.25 7.25
CA LYS A 123 -17.62 14.18 6.63
C LYS A 123 -18.75 14.56 7.58
N ALA A 124 -19.33 13.60 8.28
CA ALA A 124 -20.38 13.84 9.27
C ALA A 124 -19.93 14.67 10.48
N ALA A 125 -18.68 14.48 10.90
CA ALA A 125 -18.08 15.28 11.99
C ALA A 125 -17.54 16.64 11.50
N GLY A 126 -17.47 16.89 10.20
CA GLY A 126 -16.81 18.07 9.63
C GLY A 126 -15.30 18.09 9.87
N LEU A 127 -14.67 16.92 10.02
CA LEU A 127 -13.27 16.76 10.37
C LEU A 127 -12.54 15.83 9.37
N PRO A 128 -11.25 16.08 9.09
CA PRO A 128 -10.43 15.11 8.38
C PRO A 128 -10.23 13.85 9.23
N VAL A 129 -10.04 12.69 8.58
CA VAL A 129 -9.89 11.40 9.29
C VAL A 129 -8.71 11.43 10.26
N TYR A 130 -7.60 12.09 9.93
CA TYR A 130 -6.48 12.20 10.87
C TYR A 130 -6.86 12.87 12.21
N ALA A 131 -7.86 13.76 12.22
CA ALA A 131 -8.34 14.39 13.45
C ALA A 131 -9.26 13.45 14.27
N LEU A 132 -9.94 12.51 13.61
CA LEU A 132 -10.74 11.49 14.30
C LEU A 132 -9.85 10.41 14.93
N VAL A 133 -8.76 10.04 14.29
CA VAL A 133 -7.80 9.03 14.77
C VAL A 133 -6.89 9.63 15.84
N GLY A 134 -6.40 10.84 15.62
CA GLY A 134 -5.40 11.52 16.43
C GLY A 134 -4.07 11.67 15.67
N ARG A 135 -3.75 12.91 15.25
CA ARG A 135 -2.53 13.19 14.48
C ARG A 135 -1.31 13.29 15.39
N VAL A 136 -0.24 12.55 15.07
CA VAL A 136 1.05 12.60 15.79
C VAL A 136 2.07 13.51 15.10
N ARG A 137 1.96 13.70 13.77
CA ARG A 137 2.85 14.56 12.99
C ARG A 137 2.10 15.30 11.87
N PRO A 138 2.57 16.48 11.44
CA PRO A 138 1.91 17.21 10.35
C PRO A 138 2.17 16.62 8.96
N ARG A 139 3.32 15.98 8.75
CA ARG A 139 3.77 15.38 7.49
C ARG A 139 4.70 14.21 7.76
N LEU A 140 4.77 13.27 6.82
CA LEU A 140 5.59 12.05 6.90
C LEU A 140 6.66 12.10 5.78
N PRO A 141 7.94 11.77 6.04
CA PRO A 141 8.94 11.62 4.99
C PRO A 141 8.52 10.55 3.98
N ALA A 142 8.93 10.72 2.72
CA ALA A 142 8.70 9.73 1.68
C ALA A 142 10.01 9.05 1.27
N TYR A 143 9.92 7.79 0.82
CA TYR A 143 10.95 7.19 -0.02
C TYR A 143 10.45 7.02 -1.44
N LEU A 144 11.36 7.18 -2.41
CA LEU A 144 11.09 6.84 -3.80
C LEU A 144 11.39 5.36 -4.02
N THR A 145 10.54 4.69 -4.76
CA THR A 145 10.78 3.31 -5.19
C THR A 145 10.57 3.15 -6.69
N GLY A 146 11.28 2.21 -7.29
CA GLY A 146 11.19 1.92 -8.72
C GLY A 146 11.51 0.47 -9.03
N GLY A 147 11.26 0.08 -10.27
CA GLY A 147 11.53 -1.27 -10.76
C GLY A 147 13.01 -1.59 -10.92
N ASP A 148 13.27 -2.86 -11.28
CA ASP A 148 14.62 -3.35 -11.54
C ASP A 148 15.27 -2.63 -12.75
N THR A 149 16.49 -2.14 -12.53
CA THR A 149 17.30 -1.45 -13.53
C THR A 149 18.80 -1.75 -13.31
N ASP A 150 19.68 -1.07 -14.00
CA ASP A 150 21.12 -1.08 -13.76
C ASP A 150 21.54 0.03 -12.75
N ILE A 151 22.82 0.09 -12.43
CA ILE A 151 23.36 1.05 -11.47
C ILE A 151 23.07 2.48 -11.90
N GLU A 152 23.22 2.81 -13.19
CA GLU A 152 22.97 4.16 -13.71
C GLU A 152 21.50 4.55 -13.59
N GLY A 153 20.59 3.59 -13.86
CA GLY A 153 19.15 3.79 -13.70
C GLY A 153 18.76 4.04 -12.24
N TYR A 154 19.34 3.30 -11.29
CA TYR A 154 19.10 3.56 -9.86
C TYR A 154 19.63 4.92 -9.42
N LEU A 155 20.84 5.29 -9.83
CA LEU A 155 21.41 6.61 -9.51
C LEU A 155 20.57 7.75 -10.12
N SER A 156 20.10 7.61 -11.35
CA SER A 156 19.21 8.59 -11.98
C SER A 156 17.89 8.75 -11.24
N ALA A 157 17.29 7.64 -10.77
CA ALA A 157 16.06 7.68 -9.98
C ALA A 157 16.30 8.35 -8.61
N ILE A 158 17.42 8.07 -7.97
CA ILE A 158 17.82 8.72 -6.71
C ILE A 158 18.00 10.21 -6.88
N GLU A 159 18.68 10.66 -7.94
CA GLU A 159 18.83 12.09 -8.21
C GLU A 159 17.48 12.79 -8.44
N THR A 160 16.55 12.15 -9.18
CA THR A 160 15.16 12.62 -9.30
C THR A 160 14.48 12.75 -7.93
N GLY A 161 14.66 11.75 -7.05
CA GLY A 161 14.15 11.80 -5.68
C GLY A 161 14.74 12.97 -4.88
N LYS A 162 16.05 13.20 -4.96
CA LYS A 162 16.74 14.32 -4.30
C LYS A 162 16.24 15.68 -4.78
N GLU A 163 15.95 15.84 -6.08
CA GLU A 163 15.34 17.04 -6.63
C GLU A 163 13.96 17.33 -6.03
N MET A 164 13.24 16.26 -5.63
CA MET A 164 11.96 16.34 -4.91
C MET A 164 12.14 16.51 -3.38
N GLY A 165 13.37 16.55 -2.87
CA GLY A 165 13.68 16.58 -1.44
C GLY A 165 13.58 15.22 -0.74
N ILE A 166 13.42 14.11 -1.48
CA ILE A 166 13.31 12.77 -0.93
C ILE A 166 14.70 12.25 -0.51
N GLY A 167 14.84 11.86 0.76
CA GLY A 167 16.09 11.39 1.37
C GLY A 167 16.26 9.87 1.41
N ALA A 168 15.36 9.11 0.80
CA ALA A 168 15.37 7.65 0.88
C ALA A 168 15.00 7.00 -0.47
N TYR A 169 15.57 5.82 -0.74
CA TYR A 169 15.28 5.03 -1.95
C TYR A 169 15.14 3.55 -1.64
N LYS A 170 14.09 2.92 -2.16
CA LYS A 170 13.87 1.46 -2.10
C LYS A 170 14.14 0.81 -3.45
N PHE A 171 15.05 -0.17 -3.45
CA PHE A 171 15.37 -0.98 -4.62
C PHE A 171 14.34 -2.10 -4.79
N HIS A 172 13.96 -2.38 -6.03
CA HIS A 172 13.35 -3.65 -6.40
C HIS A 172 14.34 -4.42 -7.30
N THR A 173 15.04 -5.38 -6.71
CA THR A 173 16.03 -6.21 -7.41
C THR A 173 15.51 -7.64 -7.49
N TYR A 174 15.56 -8.24 -8.66
CA TYR A 174 15.00 -9.59 -8.89
C TYR A 174 16.05 -10.61 -9.32
N LYS A 175 17.34 -10.26 -9.23
CA LYS A 175 18.43 -11.03 -9.89
C LYS A 175 19.13 -12.02 -8.96
N GLY A 176 18.85 -11.95 -7.66
CA GLY A 176 19.52 -12.76 -6.64
C GLY A 176 20.80 -12.13 -6.07
N GLY A 177 21.16 -12.48 -4.85
CA GLY A 177 22.15 -11.78 -4.05
C GLY A 177 23.52 -11.61 -4.72
N LYS A 178 23.97 -12.58 -5.52
CA LYS A 178 25.23 -12.47 -6.26
C LYS A 178 25.25 -11.29 -7.25
N ALA A 179 24.11 -10.97 -7.87
CA ALA A 179 23.98 -9.85 -8.80
C ALA A 179 23.62 -8.55 -8.07
N ASP A 180 22.86 -8.65 -6.98
CA ASP A 180 22.32 -7.50 -6.27
C ASP A 180 23.36 -6.83 -5.37
N ILE A 181 24.21 -7.58 -4.66
CA ILE A 181 25.28 -7.05 -3.79
C ILE A 181 26.19 -6.03 -4.47
N PRO A 182 26.72 -6.25 -5.69
CA PRO A 182 27.51 -5.24 -6.39
C PRO A 182 26.74 -3.93 -6.65
N ILE A 183 25.42 -4.01 -6.91
CA ILE A 183 24.56 -2.84 -7.11
C ILE A 183 24.47 -2.05 -5.81
N TYR A 184 24.16 -2.71 -4.69
CA TYR A 184 24.03 -2.05 -3.38
C TYR A 184 25.32 -1.32 -2.98
N ARG A 185 26.48 -1.97 -3.15
CA ARG A 185 27.79 -1.36 -2.85
C ARG A 185 28.05 -0.13 -3.74
N ALA A 186 27.85 -0.27 -5.05
CA ALA A 186 28.13 0.82 -5.99
C ALA A 186 27.21 2.04 -5.75
N VAL A 187 25.93 1.80 -5.44
CA VAL A 187 24.99 2.90 -5.16
C VAL A 187 25.30 3.55 -3.81
N ARG A 188 25.59 2.77 -2.74
CA ARG A 188 25.99 3.33 -1.45
C ARG A 188 27.26 4.18 -1.57
N ASP A 189 28.28 3.71 -2.31
CA ASP A 189 29.51 4.46 -2.57
C ASP A 189 29.23 5.80 -3.28
N ALA A 190 28.27 5.82 -4.20
CA ALA A 190 27.92 7.01 -4.97
C ALA A 190 27.05 8.01 -4.18
N VAL A 191 26.08 7.55 -3.38
CA VAL A 191 25.14 8.45 -2.67
C VAL A 191 25.67 8.93 -1.33
N GLY A 192 26.70 8.27 -0.77
CA GLY A 192 27.26 8.58 0.55
C GLY A 192 26.50 7.93 1.71
N PRO A 193 26.97 8.10 2.95
CA PRO A 193 26.44 7.40 4.13
C PRO A 193 25.09 7.94 4.61
N ASP A 194 24.77 9.21 4.35
CA ASP A 194 23.62 9.89 4.95
C ASP A 194 22.31 9.68 4.17
N TYR A 195 22.34 9.04 2.99
CA TYR A 195 21.14 8.78 2.18
C TYR A 195 20.55 7.41 2.56
N GLU A 196 19.27 7.39 2.94
CA GLU A 196 18.60 6.17 3.38
C GLU A 196 18.38 5.18 2.23
N LEU A 197 18.85 3.95 2.38
CA LEU A 197 18.67 2.91 1.39
C LEU A 197 17.90 1.73 1.97
N ILE A 198 16.96 1.24 1.17
CA ILE A 198 16.06 0.14 1.49
C ILE A 198 16.12 -0.86 0.34
N THR A 199 15.90 -2.13 0.59
CA THR A 199 15.78 -3.10 -0.51
C THR A 199 14.63 -4.06 -0.33
N ASP A 200 13.98 -4.35 -1.46
CA ASP A 200 12.90 -5.29 -1.63
C ASP A 200 13.25 -6.20 -2.84
N PRO A 201 13.87 -7.34 -2.61
CA PRO A 201 14.19 -8.29 -3.67
C PRO A 201 13.00 -9.12 -4.14
N VAL A 202 11.79 -8.87 -3.65
CA VAL A 202 10.53 -9.51 -4.06
C VAL A 202 10.65 -11.03 -4.14
N CYS A 203 10.88 -11.67 -2.99
CA CYS A 203 11.00 -13.13 -2.85
C CYS A 203 12.12 -13.78 -3.70
N SER A 204 13.16 -13.04 -4.10
CA SER A 204 14.18 -13.55 -5.03
C SER A 204 15.31 -14.36 -4.38
N TYR A 205 15.36 -14.45 -3.04
CA TYR A 205 16.42 -15.17 -2.31
C TYR A 205 15.92 -16.49 -1.71
N ASP A 206 16.86 -17.40 -1.41
CA ASP A 206 16.66 -18.44 -0.41
C ASP A 206 17.21 -17.95 0.96
N LEU A 207 16.96 -18.73 2.02
CA LEU A 207 17.37 -18.34 3.37
C LEU A 207 18.87 -18.04 3.49
N ARG A 208 19.73 -18.89 2.89
CA ARG A 208 21.18 -18.69 2.94
C ARG A 208 21.58 -17.39 2.24
N GLU A 209 21.03 -17.16 1.07
CA GLU A 209 21.28 -15.97 0.26
C GLU A 209 20.73 -14.71 0.94
N ALA A 210 19.55 -14.79 1.56
CA ALA A 210 18.97 -13.70 2.34
C ALA A 210 19.87 -13.31 3.53
N ILE A 211 20.47 -14.29 4.22
CA ILE A 211 21.43 -14.02 5.31
C ILE A 211 22.73 -13.40 4.76
N GLU A 212 23.27 -13.93 3.64
CA GLU A 212 24.48 -13.38 3.00
C GLU A 212 24.27 -11.92 2.57
N VAL A 213 23.14 -11.62 1.92
CA VAL A 213 22.76 -10.27 1.50
C VAL A 213 22.53 -9.38 2.73
N GLY A 214 21.75 -9.84 3.70
CA GLY A 214 21.43 -9.07 4.89
C GLY A 214 22.66 -8.57 5.64
N ARG A 215 23.69 -9.41 5.76
CA ARG A 215 24.98 -8.99 6.36
C ARG A 215 25.70 -7.91 5.57
N VAL A 216 25.61 -7.94 4.24
CA VAL A 216 26.14 -6.86 3.39
C VAL A 216 25.34 -5.58 3.57
N LEU A 217 24.01 -5.68 3.70
CA LEU A 217 23.15 -4.53 3.95
C LEU A 217 23.45 -3.88 5.31
N GLU A 218 23.76 -4.68 6.35
CA GLU A 218 24.26 -4.19 7.65
C GLU A 218 25.58 -3.40 7.52
N GLU A 219 26.55 -3.91 6.73
CA GLU A 219 27.80 -3.19 6.43
C GLU A 219 27.57 -1.86 5.70
N LEU A 220 26.52 -1.80 4.87
CA LEU A 220 26.17 -0.66 4.04
C LEU A 220 25.14 0.27 4.68
N ASP A 221 24.74 0.03 5.92
CA ASP A 221 23.75 0.83 6.67
C ASP A 221 22.45 1.03 5.92
N PHE A 222 21.81 -0.09 5.50
CA PHE A 222 20.47 -0.09 4.95
C PHE A 222 19.43 -0.13 6.07
N VAL A 223 18.27 0.50 5.84
CA VAL A 223 17.23 0.64 6.86
C VAL A 223 16.51 -0.68 7.11
N TRP A 224 16.08 -1.39 6.06
CA TRP A 224 15.51 -2.75 6.17
C TRP A 224 15.69 -3.58 4.92
N LEU A 225 15.52 -4.90 5.10
CA LEU A 225 15.42 -5.92 4.06
C LEU A 225 13.96 -6.39 3.98
N GLU A 226 13.26 -6.07 2.87
CA GLU A 226 11.84 -6.37 2.65
C GLU A 226 11.69 -7.68 1.87
N GLU A 227 10.72 -8.49 2.23
CA GLU A 227 10.29 -9.77 1.64
C GLU A 227 11.34 -10.54 0.81
N PRO A 228 12.49 -10.88 1.39
CA PRO A 228 13.57 -11.53 0.63
C PRO A 228 13.21 -12.93 0.13
N MET A 229 12.23 -13.58 0.77
CA MET A 229 11.79 -14.96 0.49
C MET A 229 10.26 -15.05 0.45
N HIS A 230 9.74 -16.14 -0.12
CA HIS A 230 8.30 -16.40 -0.08
C HIS A 230 7.76 -16.51 1.36
N GLU A 231 6.74 -15.74 1.66
CA GLU A 231 6.15 -15.61 2.99
C GLU A 231 5.31 -16.82 3.46
N GLN A 232 5.23 -17.93 2.71
CA GLN A 232 4.63 -19.17 3.21
C GLN A 232 5.53 -19.93 4.20
N LYS A 233 6.74 -19.42 4.50
CA LYS A 233 7.76 -20.11 5.30
C LYS A 233 8.13 -19.33 6.55
N MET A 234 7.19 -19.13 7.45
CA MET A 234 7.38 -18.40 8.70
C MET A 234 8.64 -18.83 9.46
N ASN A 235 8.92 -20.15 9.54
CA ASN A 235 10.10 -20.67 10.25
C ASN A 235 11.43 -20.19 9.64
N GLN A 236 11.49 -19.99 8.32
CA GLN A 236 12.70 -19.45 7.67
C GLN A 236 12.87 -17.96 7.97
N TYR A 237 11.78 -17.20 8.01
CA TYR A 237 11.81 -15.81 8.43
C TYR A 237 12.23 -15.65 9.89
N GLN A 238 11.75 -16.52 10.79
CA GLN A 238 12.21 -16.54 12.18
C GLN A 238 13.73 -16.80 12.29
N GLU A 239 14.30 -17.67 11.42
CA GLU A 239 15.73 -17.91 11.37
C GLU A 239 16.46 -16.69 10.81
N LEU A 240 15.94 -16.05 9.78
CA LEU A 240 16.50 -14.83 9.19
C LEU A 240 16.56 -13.69 10.19
N CYS A 241 15.44 -13.36 10.88
CA CYS A 241 15.40 -12.31 11.90
C CYS A 241 16.36 -12.57 13.07
N ARG A 242 16.60 -13.84 13.44
CA ARG A 242 17.60 -14.16 14.46
C ARG A 242 19.05 -14.05 13.98
N ALA A 243 19.30 -14.21 12.68
CA ALA A 243 20.64 -14.21 12.10
C ALA A 243 21.13 -12.81 11.73
N LEU A 244 20.23 -11.84 11.62
CA LEU A 244 20.52 -10.47 11.19
C LEU A 244 20.23 -9.46 12.31
N THR A 245 20.87 -8.30 12.21
CA THR A 245 20.59 -7.11 13.04
C THR A 245 19.86 -6.03 12.25
N ILE A 246 19.98 -6.03 10.92
CA ILE A 246 19.14 -5.22 10.07
C ILE A 246 17.67 -5.66 10.21
N SER A 247 16.77 -4.72 10.26
CA SER A 247 15.33 -4.98 10.33
C SER A 247 14.85 -5.77 9.12
N VAL A 248 14.16 -6.90 9.35
CA VAL A 248 13.52 -7.69 8.30
C VAL A 248 12.04 -7.32 8.25
N MET A 249 11.58 -6.84 7.10
CA MET A 249 10.16 -6.56 6.86
C MET A 249 9.54 -7.66 6.01
N GLY A 250 8.47 -8.22 6.50
CA GLY A 250 7.63 -9.20 5.81
C GLY A 250 6.17 -8.80 5.89
N THR A 251 5.31 -9.74 5.50
CA THR A 251 3.85 -9.66 5.56
C THR A 251 3.16 -8.90 4.43
N GLU A 252 3.85 -8.56 3.33
CA GLU A 252 3.18 -7.95 2.19
C GLU A 252 2.13 -8.86 1.58
N MET A 253 2.45 -10.13 1.37
CA MET A 253 1.49 -11.13 0.87
C MET A 253 0.42 -11.50 1.89
N LEU A 254 0.62 -11.18 3.17
CA LEU A 254 -0.25 -11.55 4.29
C LEU A 254 -1.08 -10.38 4.82
N MET A 255 -0.81 -9.14 4.41
CA MET A 255 -1.44 -7.95 4.96
C MET A 255 -2.97 -7.88 4.79
N HIS A 256 -3.57 -8.78 4.01
CA HIS A 256 -5.01 -8.97 3.93
C HIS A 256 -5.60 -9.71 5.14
N ASP A 257 -4.78 -10.50 5.86
CA ASP A 257 -5.17 -11.29 7.03
C ASP A 257 -4.55 -10.73 8.31
N ILE A 258 -5.35 -9.95 9.06
CA ILE A 258 -4.90 -9.27 10.29
C ILE A 258 -4.38 -10.24 11.35
N ASP A 259 -5.04 -11.41 11.50
CA ASP A 259 -4.65 -12.39 12.53
C ASP A 259 -3.34 -13.06 12.16
N LEU A 260 -3.16 -13.41 10.88
CA LEU A 260 -1.92 -14.02 10.40
C LEU A 260 -0.76 -13.02 10.44
N THR A 261 -0.98 -11.79 9.99
CA THR A 261 0.02 -10.70 10.07
C THR A 261 0.45 -10.44 11.53
N ALA A 262 -0.52 -10.39 12.44
CA ALA A 262 -0.23 -10.26 13.88
C ALA A 262 0.62 -11.43 14.41
N GLN A 263 0.31 -12.67 14.01
CA GLN A 263 1.07 -13.84 14.42
C GLN A 263 2.53 -13.81 13.94
N TRP A 264 2.79 -13.28 12.74
CA TRP A 264 4.15 -13.14 12.23
C TRP A 264 5.02 -12.26 13.14
N LEU A 265 4.50 -11.13 13.58
CA LEU A 265 5.19 -10.25 14.51
C LEU A 265 5.38 -10.93 15.88
N ILE A 266 4.30 -11.46 16.46
CA ILE A 266 4.33 -12.10 17.80
C ILE A 266 5.29 -13.28 17.85
N GLN A 267 5.43 -14.01 16.75
CA GLN A 267 6.30 -15.17 16.63
C GLN A 267 7.76 -14.81 16.25
N GLY A 268 8.06 -13.53 16.04
CA GLY A 268 9.40 -13.07 15.63
C GLY A 268 9.80 -13.55 14.23
N ALA A 269 8.84 -13.59 13.32
CA ALA A 269 9.07 -13.86 11.90
C ALA A 269 9.17 -12.60 11.04
N THR A 270 9.06 -11.44 11.65
CA THR A 270 9.27 -10.13 11.06
C THR A 270 9.60 -9.13 12.16
N ASP A 271 10.40 -8.12 11.86
CA ASP A 271 10.74 -7.02 12.76
C ASP A 271 9.89 -5.77 12.46
N ARG A 272 9.36 -5.66 11.24
CA ARG A 272 8.43 -4.63 10.78
C ARG A 272 7.26 -5.29 10.07
N LEU A 273 6.07 -4.72 10.24
CA LEU A 273 4.88 -5.14 9.49
C LEU A 273 4.75 -4.35 8.19
N ARG A 274 4.20 -5.00 7.17
CA ARG A 274 3.67 -4.34 5.99
C ARG A 274 2.16 -4.21 6.12
N GLY A 275 1.60 -3.04 5.83
CA GLY A 275 0.15 -2.78 5.87
C GLY A 275 -0.34 -2.07 4.60
N ASN A 276 -1.63 -2.16 4.31
CA ASN A 276 -2.26 -1.40 3.23
C ASN A 276 -3.75 -1.16 3.53
N ALA A 277 -4.18 0.09 3.41
CA ALA A 277 -5.57 0.48 3.66
C ALA A 277 -6.57 -0.09 2.66
N ARG A 278 -6.14 -0.67 1.53
CA ARG A 278 -7.04 -1.45 0.64
C ARG A 278 -7.73 -2.61 1.37
N HIS A 279 -7.17 -3.06 2.48
CA HIS A 279 -7.76 -4.08 3.36
C HIS A 279 -8.51 -3.49 4.57
N GLY A 280 -8.60 -2.16 4.63
CA GLY A 280 -9.33 -1.41 5.63
C GLY A 280 -8.45 -0.61 6.59
N THR A 281 -8.82 0.64 6.79
CA THR A 281 -8.20 1.55 7.77
C THR A 281 -8.24 0.99 9.19
N THR A 282 -9.37 0.39 9.59
CA THR A 282 -9.52 -0.24 10.91
C THR A 282 -8.51 -1.36 11.12
N GLN A 283 -8.26 -2.18 10.10
CA GLN A 283 -7.26 -3.24 10.15
C GLN A 283 -5.85 -2.67 10.33
N VAL A 284 -5.48 -1.67 9.54
CA VAL A 284 -4.17 -1.00 9.62
C VAL A 284 -3.94 -0.42 11.02
N LEU A 285 -4.92 0.29 11.58
CA LEU A 285 -4.79 0.87 12.93
C LEU A 285 -4.62 -0.19 14.02
N LYS A 286 -5.34 -1.33 13.92
CA LYS A 286 -5.16 -2.45 14.87
C LYS A 286 -3.75 -3.04 14.80
N LEU A 287 -3.22 -3.23 13.60
CA LEU A 287 -1.85 -3.73 13.39
C LEU A 287 -0.80 -2.71 13.84
N ALA A 288 -1.02 -1.42 13.59
CA ALA A 288 -0.13 -0.35 14.04
C ALA A 288 -0.01 -0.31 15.57
N HIS A 289 -1.13 -0.37 16.29
CA HIS A 289 -1.12 -0.41 17.75
C HIS A 289 -0.49 -1.69 18.30
N LEU A 290 -0.70 -2.84 17.65
CA LEU A 290 -0.02 -4.08 18.02
C LEU A 290 1.49 -3.94 17.85
N ALA A 291 1.94 -3.44 16.71
CA ALA A 291 3.36 -3.22 16.42
C ALA A 291 4.00 -2.25 17.41
N GLU A 292 3.34 -1.13 17.71
CA GLU A 292 3.77 -0.16 18.72
C GLU A 292 4.00 -0.83 20.09
N LEU A 293 3.04 -1.62 20.57
CA LEU A 293 3.14 -2.34 21.84
C LEU A 293 4.25 -3.41 21.86
N HIS A 294 4.67 -3.89 20.71
CA HIS A 294 5.81 -4.79 20.53
C HIS A 294 7.14 -4.07 20.26
N GLY A 295 7.14 -2.73 20.23
CA GLY A 295 8.33 -1.95 19.89
C GLY A 295 8.78 -2.10 18.43
N ALA A 296 7.83 -2.39 17.54
CA ALA A 296 8.04 -2.59 16.11
C ALA A 296 7.32 -1.52 15.29
N ASN A 297 7.74 -1.37 14.03
CA ASN A 297 7.10 -0.47 13.06
C ASN A 297 6.10 -1.20 12.16
N ILE A 298 5.23 -0.42 11.54
CA ILE A 298 4.41 -0.81 10.41
C ILE A 298 4.61 0.19 9.28
N GLU A 299 4.99 -0.28 8.10
CA GLU A 299 5.14 0.55 6.92
C GLU A 299 3.98 0.29 5.94
N LEU A 300 3.39 1.36 5.42
CA LEU A 300 2.27 1.21 4.50
C LEU A 300 2.79 1.00 3.07
N ASN A 301 2.31 -0.07 2.42
CA ASN A 301 2.58 -0.32 1.02
C ASN A 301 1.96 0.79 0.15
N ALA A 302 2.59 1.14 -0.96
CA ALA A 302 2.18 2.30 -1.74
C ALA A 302 0.70 2.31 -2.12
N GLY A 303 0.09 3.46 -1.92
CA GLY A 303 -1.23 3.81 -2.43
C GLY A 303 -1.12 4.92 -3.47
N GLY A 304 -1.85 4.80 -4.59
CA GLY A 304 -2.00 5.87 -5.56
C GLY A 304 -3.35 6.57 -5.40
N ALA A 305 -3.49 7.76 -5.96
CA ALA A 305 -4.75 8.50 -6.01
C ALA A 305 -5.48 8.58 -4.66
N LEU A 306 -6.72 8.08 -4.56
CA LEU A 306 -7.51 8.13 -3.32
C LEU A 306 -6.88 7.30 -2.20
N ASP A 307 -6.39 6.09 -2.47
CA ASP A 307 -5.68 5.27 -1.47
C ASP A 307 -4.42 5.99 -0.96
N GLY A 308 -3.76 6.79 -1.80
CA GLY A 308 -2.63 7.61 -1.38
C GLY A 308 -3.01 8.70 -0.38
N LEU A 309 -4.20 9.30 -0.51
CA LEU A 309 -4.73 10.22 0.51
C LEU A 309 -5.02 9.49 1.82
N VAL A 310 -5.65 8.30 1.75
CA VAL A 310 -5.89 7.46 2.93
C VAL A 310 -4.58 7.15 3.67
N HIS A 311 -3.54 6.74 2.94
CA HIS A 311 -2.22 6.45 3.52
C HIS A 311 -1.54 7.72 4.09
N ALA A 312 -1.73 8.89 3.48
CA ALA A 312 -1.22 10.16 4.03
C ALA A 312 -1.85 10.47 5.40
N HIS A 313 -3.18 10.28 5.54
CA HIS A 313 -3.86 10.42 6.83
C HIS A 313 -3.31 9.43 7.85
N LEU A 314 -3.21 8.14 7.51
CA LEU A 314 -2.76 7.10 8.42
C LEU A 314 -1.29 7.28 8.82
N GLY A 315 -0.39 7.58 7.89
CA GLY A 315 1.02 7.83 8.18
C GLY A 315 1.25 9.02 9.11
N CYS A 316 0.35 10.01 9.09
CA CYS A 316 0.38 11.11 10.03
C CYS A 316 -0.26 10.80 11.40
N CYS A 317 -0.94 9.65 11.55
CA CYS A 317 -1.56 9.18 12.80
C CYS A 317 -0.80 8.04 13.47
N ILE A 318 0.01 7.30 12.73
CA ILE A 318 0.77 6.15 13.22
C ILE A 318 2.17 6.64 13.60
N ASP A 319 2.53 6.55 14.91
CA ASP A 319 3.83 7.03 15.37
C ASP A 319 4.98 6.11 14.95
N ASN A 320 4.74 4.81 14.96
CA ASN A 320 5.67 3.76 14.59
C ASN A 320 5.63 3.43 13.09
N THR A 321 5.75 4.46 12.23
CA THR A 321 6.00 4.37 10.79
C THR A 321 7.04 5.42 10.39
N ASP A 322 7.96 5.05 9.51
CA ASP A 322 9.07 5.93 9.15
C ASP A 322 8.81 6.67 7.84
N PHE A 323 8.15 6.04 6.87
CA PHE A 323 8.04 6.59 5.53
C PHE A 323 6.67 6.39 4.87
N TYR A 324 6.40 7.29 3.93
CA TYR A 324 5.37 7.13 2.91
C TYR A 324 6.01 6.54 1.64
N GLU A 325 5.51 5.43 1.15
CA GLU A 325 5.99 4.83 -0.10
C GLU A 325 5.46 5.58 -1.32
N PHE A 326 6.38 6.07 -2.15
CA PHE A 326 6.06 6.82 -3.34
C PHE A 326 6.54 6.10 -4.60
N PHE A 327 5.58 5.70 -5.45
CA PHE A 327 5.87 5.18 -6.78
C PHE A 327 5.76 6.28 -7.82
N GLY A 328 6.80 6.51 -8.59
CA GLY A 328 6.77 7.42 -9.71
C GLY A 328 8.03 8.22 -9.85
N ALA A 329 8.42 8.52 -11.08
CA ALA A 329 9.59 9.31 -11.40
C ALA A 329 9.40 10.81 -11.16
N THR A 330 8.15 11.27 -10.95
CA THR A 330 7.81 12.68 -10.74
C THR A 330 6.54 12.83 -9.91
N ALA A 331 6.38 13.96 -9.21
CA ALA A 331 5.14 14.33 -8.54
C ALA A 331 3.91 14.28 -9.48
N ASP A 332 4.11 14.59 -10.76
CA ASP A 332 3.06 14.60 -11.78
C ASP A 332 2.51 13.21 -12.13
N SER A 333 3.30 12.14 -11.94
CA SER A 333 2.83 10.79 -12.22
C SER A 333 1.67 10.37 -11.31
N LEU A 334 1.70 10.74 -10.04
CA LEU A 334 0.60 10.47 -9.11
C LEU A 334 -0.61 11.38 -9.34
N ARG A 335 -0.37 12.66 -9.69
CA ARG A 335 -1.46 13.56 -10.10
C ARG A 335 -2.24 13.00 -11.28
N GLN A 336 -1.52 12.54 -12.31
CA GLN A 336 -2.14 11.95 -13.49
C GLN A 336 -3.00 10.73 -13.15
N THR A 337 -2.53 9.87 -12.23
CA THR A 337 -3.26 8.67 -11.81
C THR A 337 -4.60 9.00 -11.13
N GLY A 338 -4.67 10.07 -10.33
CA GLY A 338 -5.91 10.53 -9.70
C GLY A 338 -6.78 11.36 -10.63
N ALA A 339 -6.18 12.28 -11.38
CA ALA A 339 -6.86 13.21 -12.26
C ALA A 339 -7.61 12.52 -13.41
N GLN A 340 -7.13 11.37 -13.88
CA GLN A 340 -7.83 10.59 -14.92
C GLN A 340 -9.23 10.15 -14.46
N TRP A 341 -9.44 9.96 -13.16
CA TRP A 341 -10.73 9.56 -12.56
C TRP A 341 -11.53 10.74 -12.01
N GLY A 342 -11.01 11.97 -12.13
CA GLY A 342 -11.65 13.16 -11.60
C GLY A 342 -11.21 13.56 -10.20
N LEU A 343 -10.19 12.91 -9.60
CA LEU A 343 -9.60 13.37 -8.34
C LEU A 343 -8.77 14.63 -8.60
N LEU A 344 -9.08 15.73 -7.92
CA LEU A 344 -8.47 17.04 -8.15
C LEU A 344 -7.23 17.27 -7.28
N ASN A 345 -7.16 16.63 -6.13
CA ASN A 345 -6.13 16.83 -5.11
C ASN A 345 -5.43 15.52 -4.72
N ALA A 346 -4.95 14.76 -5.71
CA ALA A 346 -4.14 13.56 -5.47
C ALA A 346 -2.94 13.85 -4.54
N PRO A 347 -2.43 12.85 -3.81
CA PRO A 347 -1.31 13.04 -2.89
C PRO A 347 -0.08 13.58 -3.62
N LEU A 348 0.56 14.58 -3.02
CA LEU A 348 1.76 15.23 -3.54
C LEU A 348 2.89 15.14 -2.54
N ILE A 349 4.08 14.85 -3.04
CA ILE A 349 5.30 14.98 -2.25
C ILE A 349 5.81 16.41 -2.36
N GLU A 350 5.91 17.09 -1.23
CA GLU A 350 6.46 18.46 -1.12
C GLU A 350 7.66 18.42 -0.17
N GLU A 351 8.81 18.89 -0.63
CA GLU A 351 10.06 18.87 0.13
C GLU A 351 10.37 17.49 0.74
N GLY A 352 10.16 16.42 -0.03
CA GLY A 352 10.40 15.04 0.40
C GLY A 352 9.36 14.44 1.37
N HIS A 353 8.24 15.12 1.60
CA HIS A 353 7.22 14.70 2.56
C HIS A 353 5.84 14.65 1.94
N ILE A 354 4.97 13.83 2.52
CA ILE A 354 3.52 13.82 2.28
C ILE A 354 2.79 14.45 3.46
N ALA A 355 1.75 15.24 3.16
CA ALA A 355 0.78 15.71 4.15
C ALA A 355 -0.64 15.33 3.73
N PRO A 356 -1.52 14.92 4.66
CA PRO A 356 -2.92 14.69 4.35
C PRO A 356 -3.65 16.01 4.11
N PRO A 357 -4.66 16.06 3.23
CA PRO A 357 -5.50 17.25 3.08
C PRO A 357 -6.35 17.51 4.33
N ASP A 358 -6.66 18.79 4.56
CA ASP A 358 -7.42 19.24 5.75
C ASP A 358 -8.96 19.16 5.57
N GLY A 359 -9.46 18.73 4.42
CA GLY A 359 -10.89 18.59 4.15
C GLY A 359 -11.55 17.47 4.96
N PRO A 360 -12.88 17.51 5.19
CA PRO A 360 -13.61 16.46 5.90
C PRO A 360 -13.49 15.09 5.23
N GLY A 361 -13.49 14.03 6.03
CA GLY A 361 -13.27 12.67 5.54
C GLY A 361 -11.81 12.47 5.11
N TRP A 362 -11.60 11.89 3.96
CA TRP A 362 -10.27 11.79 3.33
C TRP A 362 -9.80 13.11 2.69
N GLY A 363 -10.64 14.16 2.75
CA GLY A 363 -10.33 15.44 2.11
C GLY A 363 -10.24 15.37 0.59
N ALA A 364 -10.74 14.29 -0.03
CA ALA A 364 -10.72 14.10 -1.48
C ALA A 364 -11.67 15.09 -2.17
N GLU A 365 -11.14 15.80 -3.16
CA GLU A 365 -11.89 16.74 -4.00
C GLU A 365 -12.11 16.12 -5.38
N TRP A 366 -13.35 16.13 -5.86
CA TRP A 366 -13.72 15.46 -7.09
C TRP A 366 -14.34 16.39 -8.13
N ASP A 367 -13.92 16.22 -9.37
CA ASP A 367 -14.70 16.62 -10.53
C ASP A 367 -15.81 15.57 -10.75
N GLU A 368 -16.97 15.81 -10.12
CA GLU A 368 -18.08 14.85 -10.13
C GLU A 368 -18.70 14.69 -11.54
N GLU A 369 -18.60 15.70 -12.40
CA GLU A 369 -19.08 15.61 -13.80
C GLU A 369 -18.16 14.65 -14.57
N LYS A 370 -16.86 14.82 -14.45
CA LYS A 370 -15.88 13.92 -15.07
C LYS A 370 -16.01 12.52 -14.51
N PHE A 371 -16.05 12.35 -13.18
CA PHE A 371 -16.18 11.04 -12.53
C PHE A 371 -17.41 10.30 -13.07
N SER A 372 -18.57 10.94 -13.06
CA SER A 372 -19.83 10.35 -13.52
C SER A 372 -19.81 10.00 -15.01
N SER A 373 -19.13 10.81 -15.84
CA SER A 373 -19.03 10.57 -17.29
C SER A 373 -18.21 9.34 -17.66
N LEU A 374 -17.35 8.86 -16.75
CA LEU A 374 -16.48 7.70 -16.96
C LEU A 374 -17.12 6.38 -16.49
N ILE A 375 -18.28 6.42 -15.80
CA ILE A 375 -18.93 5.22 -15.31
C ILE A 375 -19.47 4.40 -16.49
N VAL A 376 -19.03 3.15 -16.60
CA VAL A 376 -19.47 2.21 -17.64
C VAL A 376 -20.31 1.06 -17.08
N GLU A 377 -20.18 0.76 -15.77
CA GLU A 377 -20.99 -0.27 -15.10
C GLU A 377 -21.32 0.21 -13.67
N GLU A 378 -22.55 -0.07 -13.22
CA GLU A 378 -23.02 0.16 -11.84
C GLU A 378 -23.69 -1.12 -11.33
N HIS A 379 -23.30 -1.56 -10.12
CA HIS A 379 -23.82 -2.75 -9.47
C HIS A 379 -24.26 -2.47 -8.04
#